data_09126e539d18e6c06ab09b17cd4cee9e
#
_entry.id   09126e539d18e6c06ab09b17cd4cee9e
#
_cell.length_a   1.000
_cell.length_b   1.000
_cell.length_c   1.000
_cell.angle_alpha   90.00
_cell.angle_beta   90.00
_cell.angle_gamma   90.00
#
_symmetry.space_group_name_H-M   'P 1'
#
loop_
_entity.id
_entity.type
_entity.pdbx_description
1 polymer ?
#
loop_
_entity_poly.entity_id
_entity_poly.type
_entity_poly.pdbx_seq_one_letter_code
_entity_poly.pdbx_strand_id
1 'polypeptide(L)' 'NGKFRSAGIKEGFIITEINNTPVNSREDVEKIYNNIMSSSSNRKVMIVFGYTPDGNEDVYAVKLTE' A
#
# COMPACT_ATOMS: atom_id res chain seq x y z
N ASN A 1 10.30 2.33 1.98
CA ASN A 1 10.87 2.92 0.80
C ASN A 1 10.16 4.23 0.46
N GLY A 2 10.65 4.90 -0.56
CA GLY A 2 10.26 6.26 -0.84
C GLY A 2 8.79 6.49 -1.13
N LYS A 3 8.12 5.57 -1.81
CA LYS A 3 6.74 5.76 -2.21
C LYS A 3 5.77 5.72 -1.03
N PHE A 4 5.98 4.79 -0.11
CA PHE A 4 5.15 4.73 1.08
C PHE A 4 5.39 5.95 1.97
N ARG A 5 6.64 6.35 2.09
CA ARG A 5 7.00 7.52 2.87
C ARG A 5 6.40 8.79 2.29
N SER A 6 6.42 8.90 0.95
CA SER A 6 5.85 10.06 0.26
C SER A 6 4.33 10.15 0.44
N ALA A 7 3.68 9.02 0.67
CA ALA A 7 2.24 8.99 0.88
C ALA A 7 1.86 9.35 2.33
N GLY A 8 2.86 9.53 3.20
CA GLY A 8 2.61 9.91 4.58
C GLY A 8 2.43 8.74 5.52
N ILE A 9 2.72 7.52 5.06
CA ILE A 9 2.60 6.34 5.92
C ILE A 9 3.75 6.34 6.91
N LYS A 10 3.42 6.33 8.18
CA LYS A 10 4.41 6.41 9.24
C LYS A 10 5.01 5.05 9.54
N GLU A 11 6.23 5.12 10.08
CA GLU A 11 6.92 3.93 10.53
C GLU A 11 6.10 3.22 11.60
N GLY A 12 6.07 1.89 11.55
CA GLY A 12 5.28 1.12 12.49
C GLY A 12 3.85 0.82 12.05
N PHE A 13 3.43 1.36 10.90
CA PHE A 13 2.11 1.07 10.37
C PHE A 13 2.05 -0.39 9.92
N ILE A 14 1.00 -1.08 10.34
CA ILE A 14 0.81 -2.49 9.99
C ILE A 14 -0.20 -2.60 8.85
N ILE A 15 0.28 -2.98 7.68
CA ILE A 15 -0.58 -3.12 6.50
C ILE A 15 -1.30 -4.46 6.57
N THR A 16 -2.63 -4.44 6.43
CA THR A 16 -3.43 -5.65 6.44
C THR A 16 -4.05 -5.95 5.09
N GLU A 17 -4.29 -4.93 4.27
CA GLU A 17 -4.90 -5.10 2.94
C GLU A 17 -4.37 -4.04 1.99
N ILE A 18 -4.28 -4.42 0.72
CA ILE A 18 -4.01 -3.48 -0.36
C ILE A 18 -5.01 -3.77 -1.47
N ASN A 19 -5.76 -2.74 -1.87
CA ASN A 19 -6.80 -2.87 -2.92
C ASN A 19 -7.74 -4.04 -2.64
N ASN A 20 -8.15 -4.17 -1.37
CA ASN A 20 -9.06 -5.21 -0.89
C ASN A 20 -8.46 -6.62 -0.93
N THR A 21 -7.16 -6.73 -1.10
CA THR A 21 -6.47 -8.02 -1.09
C THR A 21 -5.71 -8.17 0.21
N PRO A 22 -5.96 -9.23 0.98
CA PRO A 22 -5.26 -9.43 2.26
C PRO A 22 -3.74 -9.53 2.05
N VAL A 23 -3.00 -8.92 2.96
CA VAL A 23 -1.54 -8.88 2.91
C VAL A 23 -1.01 -9.45 4.22
N ASN A 24 -0.16 -10.47 4.14
CA ASN A 24 0.43 -11.11 5.31
C ASN A 24 1.94 -10.99 5.37
N SER A 25 2.57 -10.55 4.28
CA SER A 25 4.02 -10.50 4.20
C SER A 25 4.47 -9.45 3.21
N ARG A 26 5.76 -9.15 3.24
CA ARG A 26 6.34 -8.24 2.27
C ARG A 26 6.17 -8.76 0.85
N GLU A 27 6.25 -10.08 0.67
CA GLU A 27 6.08 -10.68 -0.65
C GLU A 27 4.70 -10.40 -1.23
N ASP A 28 3.69 -10.41 -0.38
CA ASP A 28 2.33 -10.10 -0.83
C ASP A 28 2.24 -8.66 -1.35
N VAL A 29 2.89 -7.73 -0.65
CA VAL A 29 2.92 -6.34 -1.08
C VAL A 29 3.61 -6.22 -2.43
N GLU A 30 4.73 -6.90 -2.59
CA GLU A 30 5.48 -6.85 -3.85
C GLU A 30 4.69 -7.44 -5.01
N LYS A 31 3.97 -8.52 -4.78
CA LYS A 31 3.12 -9.11 -5.82
C LYS A 31 2.06 -8.14 -6.30
N ILE A 32 1.40 -7.49 -5.36
CA ILE A 32 0.35 -6.53 -5.69
C ILE A 32 0.95 -5.35 -6.43
N TYR A 33 2.08 -4.85 -5.96
CA TYR A 33 2.77 -3.74 -6.60
C TYR A 33 3.13 -4.09 -8.04
N ASN A 34 3.71 -5.28 -8.26
CA ASN A 34 4.11 -5.71 -9.60
C ASN A 34 2.90 -5.87 -10.51
N ASN A 35 1.81 -6.40 -10.00
CA ASN A 35 0.58 -6.54 -10.79
C ASN A 35 0.05 -5.19 -11.24
N ILE A 36 0.06 -4.22 -10.35
CA ILE A 36 -0.41 -2.87 -10.67
C ILE A 36 0.49 -2.23 -11.71
N MET A 37 1.81 -2.34 -11.50
CA MET A 37 2.76 -1.74 -12.43
C MET A 37 2.74 -2.38 -13.81
N SER A 38 2.34 -3.65 -13.89
CA SER A 38 2.24 -4.36 -15.16
C SER A 38 0.95 -4.06 -15.90
N SER A 39 -0.02 -3.45 -15.25
CA SER A 39 -1.30 -3.17 -15.87
C SER A 39 -1.16 -2.07 -16.91
N SER A 40 -2.10 -2.03 -17.85
CA SER A 40 -2.10 -1.01 -18.90
C SER A 40 -2.79 0.27 -18.47
N SER A 41 -3.26 0.34 -17.24
CA SER A 41 -3.95 1.51 -16.73
C SER A 41 -2.99 2.71 -16.63
N ASN A 42 -3.51 3.89 -16.92
CA ASN A 42 -2.75 5.13 -16.79
C ASN A 42 -2.64 5.58 -15.34
N ARG A 43 -3.54 5.12 -14.51
CA ARG A 43 -3.55 5.48 -13.09
C ARG A 43 -3.16 4.27 -12.28
N LYS A 44 -2.06 4.40 -11.57
CA LYS A 44 -1.55 3.32 -10.73
C LYS A 44 -1.52 3.79 -9.30
N VAL A 45 -2.48 3.30 -8.52
CA VAL A 45 -2.67 3.69 -7.13
C VAL A 45 -2.88 2.45 -6.28
N MET A 46 -2.26 2.42 -5.11
CA MET A 46 -2.53 1.38 -4.12
C MET A 46 -3.30 2.00 -2.97
N ILE A 47 -4.42 1.38 -2.61
CA ILE A 47 -5.17 1.77 -1.43
C ILE A 47 -4.71 0.85 -0.30
N VAL A 48 -3.94 1.40 0.61
CA VAL A 48 -3.29 0.65 1.69
C VAL A 48 -4.09 0.80 2.97
N PHE A 49 -4.52 -0.31 3.53
CA PHE A 49 -5.37 -0.37 4.72
C PHE A 49 -4.63 -1.08 5.83
N GLY A 50 -4.75 -0.57 7.04
CA GLY A 50 -4.06 -1.21 8.15
C GLY A 50 -4.26 -0.50 9.48
N TYR A 51 -3.30 -0.68 10.38
CA TYR A 51 -3.38 -0.16 11.73
C TYR A 51 -2.13 0.64 12.11
N THR A 52 -2.36 1.75 12.79
CA THR A 52 -1.27 2.52 13.37
C THR A 52 -0.72 1.79 14.59
N PRO A 53 0.47 2.18 15.08
CA PRO A 53 1.01 1.59 16.31
C PRO A 53 0.07 1.71 17.51
N ASP A 54 -0.80 2.70 17.49
CA ASP A 54 -1.78 2.90 18.57
C ASP A 54 -2.99 1.99 18.45
N GLY A 55 -3.06 1.19 17.38
CA GLY A 55 -4.18 0.27 17.18
C GLY A 55 -5.37 0.85 16.45
N ASN A 56 -5.23 2.03 15.88
CA ASN A 56 -6.30 2.67 15.13
C ASN A 56 -6.23 2.30 13.66
N GLU A 57 -7.38 2.02 13.08
CA GLU A 57 -7.49 1.73 11.66
C GLU A 57 -7.22 2.98 10.84
N ASP A 58 -6.51 2.83 9.73
CA ASP A 58 -6.25 3.95 8.84
C ASP A 58 -6.08 3.47 7.41
N VAL A 59 -6.22 4.39 6.47
CA VAL A 59 -6.13 4.07 5.05
C VAL A 59 -5.32 5.15 4.34
N TYR A 60 -4.49 4.73 3.39
CA TYR A 60 -3.65 5.65 2.61
C TYR A 60 -3.78 5.33 1.13
N ALA A 61 -3.77 6.37 0.32
CA ALA A 61 -3.70 6.21 -1.14
C ALA A 61 -2.26 6.48 -1.56
N VAL A 62 -1.62 5.47 -2.12
CA VAL A 62 -0.23 5.56 -2.56
C VAL A 62 -0.20 5.64 -4.08
N LYS A 63 0.20 6.79 -4.60
CA LYS A 63 0.32 6.94 -6.05
C LYS A 63 1.63 6.32 -6.53
N LEU A 64 1.52 5.44 -7.50
CA LEU A 64 2.68 4.77 -8.08
C LEU A 64 3.13 5.44 -9.38
N THR A 65 2.26 6.24 -9.98
CA THR A 65 2.58 7.04 -11.16
C THR A 65 2.02 8.44 -10.96
N GLU A 66 2.58 9.38 -11.69
CA GLU A 66 2.12 10.77 -11.61
C GLU A 66 0.95 11.04 -12.52
#